data_b18bc0829ca41f7aca9fc9ede13fb8f6
#
_entry.id   b18bc0829ca41f7aca9fc9ede13fb8f6
#
_cell.length_a   1.000
_cell.length_b   1.000
_cell.length_c   1.000
_cell.angle_alpha   90.00
_cell.angle_beta   90.00
_cell.angle_gamma   90.00
#
_symmetry.space_group_name_H-M   'P 1'
#
loop_
_entity.id
_entity.type
_entity.pdbx_description
1 polymer ?
#
loop_
_entity_poly.entity_id
_entity_poly.type
_entity_poly.pdbx_seq_one_letter_code
_entity_poly.pdbx_strand_id
1 'polypeptide(L)'
;MKRLAVSPLSPAALIVALVAVLSGCDQPKPRCTAGVGGFAAKYTLKPGQQACPDRHGDPLQGEILGLSRYNPLRGGEDDVQDPTKASLVILSQTLGDIAVDPLLKDEAHEPHSLGNFVSTEPDEDDVCTVPTLSAAEQEVPAMGASEAIHIKYEWSNVRLHVTAAYPGTQMVGDLTYTNNDCTASYSVTGLWPAVSCAGKDANGNAVADPALCDPVADPAAGRATGSGINPDLKERVACDPDILLCVLTAPPDALK
;
A
#
# COMPACT_ATOMS: atom_id res chain seq x y z
N MET A 1 -53.75 -46.08 20.05
CA MET A 1 -52.50 -45.45 20.45
C MET A 1 -51.36 -46.24 19.82
N LYS A 2 -50.76 -45.73 18.71
CA LYS A 2 -49.60 -46.38 18.05
C LYS A 2 -48.30 -45.88 18.71
N ARG A 3 -47.55 -46.77 19.32
CA ARG A 3 -46.21 -46.45 19.87
C ARG A 3 -45.23 -46.43 18.68
N LEU A 4 -44.62 -45.27 18.46
CA LEU A 4 -43.47 -45.14 17.57
C LEU A 4 -42.25 -45.79 18.23
N ALA A 5 -41.68 -46.81 17.58
CA ALA A 5 -40.44 -47.43 18.00
C ALA A 5 -39.27 -46.52 17.54
N VAL A 6 -38.56 -46.00 18.51
CA VAL A 6 -37.30 -45.26 18.25
C VAL A 6 -36.19 -46.32 18.14
N SER A 7 -35.67 -46.52 16.95
CA SER A 7 -34.48 -47.37 16.72
C SER A 7 -33.23 -46.67 17.29
N PRO A 8 -32.39 -47.37 18.05
CA PRO A 8 -31.12 -46.80 18.51
C PRO A 8 -30.18 -46.59 17.32
N LEU A 9 -29.74 -45.37 17.13
CA LEU A 9 -28.71 -45.03 16.16
C LEU A 9 -27.41 -45.77 16.54
N SER A 10 -26.82 -46.50 15.61
CA SER A 10 -25.58 -47.22 15.77
C SER A 10 -24.46 -46.22 16.14
N PRO A 11 -23.56 -46.56 17.11
CA PRO A 11 -22.45 -45.68 17.45
C PRO A 11 -21.51 -45.38 16.26
N ALA A 12 -21.48 -46.24 15.25
CA ALA A 12 -20.75 -46.02 14.01
C ALA A 12 -21.30 -44.83 13.20
N ALA A 13 -22.62 -44.59 13.21
CA ALA A 13 -23.23 -43.45 12.51
C ALA A 13 -22.91 -42.11 13.20
N LEU A 14 -22.72 -42.13 14.53
CA LEU A 14 -22.33 -40.93 15.30
C LEU A 14 -20.89 -40.51 15.02
N ILE A 15 -19.98 -41.48 14.86
CA ILE A 15 -18.56 -41.24 14.56
C ILE A 15 -18.39 -40.66 13.14
N VAL A 16 -19.13 -41.19 12.15
CA VAL A 16 -19.07 -40.65 10.78
C VAL A 16 -19.61 -39.21 10.71
N ALA A 17 -20.67 -38.89 11.44
CA ALA A 17 -21.19 -37.54 11.51
C ALA A 17 -20.22 -36.56 12.20
N LEU A 18 -19.45 -37.03 13.20
CA LEU A 18 -18.46 -36.19 13.92
C LEU A 18 -17.24 -35.88 13.04
N VAL A 19 -16.79 -36.82 12.20
CA VAL A 19 -15.66 -36.63 11.28
C VAL A 19 -16.03 -35.68 10.13
N ALA A 20 -17.27 -35.71 9.66
CA ALA A 20 -17.74 -34.78 8.62
C ALA A 20 -17.84 -33.31 9.09
N VAL A 21 -17.99 -33.08 10.40
CA VAL A 21 -18.03 -31.71 10.97
C VAL A 21 -16.61 -31.16 11.20
N LEU A 22 -15.59 -32.02 11.20
CA LEU A 22 -14.18 -31.63 11.38
C LEU A 22 -13.45 -31.33 10.07
N SER A 23 -14.06 -31.58 8.90
CA SER A 23 -13.61 -31.00 7.62
C SER A 23 -13.95 -29.51 7.64
N GLY A 24 -13.18 -28.75 8.44
CA GLY A 24 -13.29 -27.31 8.52
C GLY A 24 -13.21 -26.71 7.13
N CYS A 25 -13.97 -25.68 6.89
CA CYS A 25 -13.89 -24.89 5.67
C CYS A 25 -12.43 -24.54 5.41
N ASP A 26 -11.85 -25.11 4.37
CA ASP A 26 -10.53 -24.72 3.89
C ASP A 26 -10.62 -23.24 3.55
N GLN A 27 -9.96 -22.42 4.31
CA GLN A 27 -10.02 -20.97 4.09
C GLN A 27 -9.34 -20.70 2.75
N PRO A 28 -10.03 -20.05 1.79
CA PRO A 28 -9.41 -19.79 0.49
C PRO A 28 -8.13 -19.00 0.70
N LYS A 29 -7.04 -19.40 0.04
CA LYS A 29 -5.77 -18.68 0.08
C LYS A 29 -6.00 -17.23 -0.35
N PRO A 30 -5.40 -16.25 0.34
CA PRO A 30 -5.46 -14.87 -0.09
C PRO A 30 -4.88 -14.74 -1.50
N ARG A 31 -5.43 -13.82 -2.29
CA ARG A 31 -4.87 -13.46 -3.59
C ARG A 31 -3.96 -12.26 -3.45
N CYS A 32 -2.97 -12.15 -4.33
CA CYS A 32 -2.13 -10.96 -4.41
C CYS A 32 -2.99 -9.71 -4.53
N THR A 33 -2.84 -8.82 -3.57
CA THR A 33 -3.62 -7.58 -3.46
C THR A 33 -2.81 -6.49 -2.77
N ALA A 34 -3.27 -5.25 -2.88
CA ALA A 34 -2.84 -4.12 -2.07
C ALA A 34 -4.05 -3.55 -1.34
N GLY A 35 -3.86 -2.96 -0.18
CA GLY A 35 -4.87 -2.11 0.43
C GLY A 35 -5.28 -1.02 -0.57
N VAL A 36 -6.58 -0.78 -0.72
CA VAL A 36 -7.07 0.24 -1.66
C VAL A 36 -7.00 1.62 -1.02
N GLY A 37 -6.32 2.56 -1.67
CA GLY A 37 -6.19 3.94 -1.21
C GLY A 37 -4.77 4.33 -0.85
N GLY A 38 -4.62 5.30 0.08
CA GLY A 38 -3.33 5.89 0.43
C GLY A 38 -2.47 5.00 1.32
N PHE A 39 -1.23 4.85 0.93
CA PHE A 39 -0.13 4.31 1.75
C PHE A 39 0.77 5.45 2.20
N ALA A 40 1.14 5.48 3.47
CA ALA A 40 2.22 6.31 3.96
C ALA A 40 3.54 5.68 3.53
N ALA A 41 4.23 6.29 2.58
CA ALA A 41 5.50 5.80 2.06
C ALA A 41 6.67 6.61 2.63
N LYS A 42 7.65 5.93 3.22
CA LYS A 42 8.93 6.49 3.62
C LYS A 42 9.99 6.12 2.61
N TYR A 43 10.75 7.12 2.17
CA TYR A 43 11.84 6.98 1.21
C TYR A 43 13.19 7.07 1.93
N THR A 44 13.95 6.00 1.89
CA THR A 44 15.30 5.95 2.46
C THR A 44 16.32 5.98 1.34
N LEU A 45 17.12 7.05 1.30
CA LEU A 45 18.14 7.25 0.28
C LEU A 45 19.15 6.08 0.28
N LYS A 46 19.44 5.54 -0.90
CA LYS A 46 20.43 4.45 -1.01
C LYS A 46 21.85 4.98 -0.77
N PRO A 47 22.76 4.15 -0.22
CA PRO A 47 24.12 4.57 0.07
C PRO A 47 24.84 5.17 -1.14
N GLY A 48 25.58 6.27 -0.91
CA GLY A 48 26.35 6.96 -1.95
C GLY A 48 25.53 7.85 -2.88
N GLN A 49 24.24 7.98 -2.67
CA GLN A 49 23.37 8.89 -3.41
C GLN A 49 23.29 10.25 -2.69
N GLN A 50 22.90 11.28 -3.43
CA GLN A 50 22.48 12.57 -2.90
C GLN A 50 20.96 12.69 -3.07
N ALA A 51 20.26 13.13 -2.04
CA ALA A 51 18.81 13.30 -2.11
C ALA A 51 18.44 14.36 -3.15
N CYS A 52 17.46 14.05 -3.99
CA CYS A 52 16.85 15.03 -4.87
C CYS A 52 15.81 15.85 -4.10
N PRO A 53 15.61 17.11 -4.47
CA PRO A 53 14.50 17.89 -3.95
C PRO A 53 13.17 17.29 -4.41
N ASP A 54 12.14 17.44 -3.59
CA ASP A 54 10.75 17.26 -4.00
C ASP A 54 10.29 18.46 -4.87
N ARG A 55 8.99 18.51 -5.22
CA ARG A 55 8.43 19.64 -5.99
C ARG A 55 8.45 20.99 -5.26
N HIS A 56 8.68 21.00 -3.95
CA HIS A 56 8.72 22.20 -3.10
C HIS A 56 10.16 22.66 -2.79
N GLY A 57 11.16 21.87 -3.18
CA GLY A 57 12.57 22.14 -2.97
C GLY A 57 13.15 21.50 -1.70
N ASP A 58 12.34 20.78 -0.93
CA ASP A 58 12.79 20.04 0.24
C ASP A 58 13.33 18.66 -0.16
N PRO A 59 14.27 18.05 0.59
CA PRO A 59 14.75 16.71 0.30
C PRO A 59 13.59 15.70 0.26
N LEU A 60 13.50 14.90 -0.80
CA LEU A 60 12.46 13.87 -0.91
C LEU A 60 12.65 12.80 0.17
N GLN A 61 11.69 12.66 1.09
CA GLN A 61 11.75 11.74 2.22
C GLN A 61 10.57 10.76 2.27
N GLY A 62 9.49 11.08 1.58
CA GLY A 62 8.28 10.25 1.51
C GLY A 62 7.05 11.06 1.15
N GLU A 63 5.97 10.36 0.89
CA GLU A 63 4.67 10.94 0.53
C GLU A 63 3.54 9.92 0.68
N ILE A 64 2.32 10.31 0.32
CA ILE A 64 1.22 9.37 0.18
C ILE A 64 1.25 8.76 -1.23
N LEU A 65 1.22 7.43 -1.29
CA LEU A 65 1.09 6.67 -2.53
C LEU A 65 -0.31 6.06 -2.61
N GLY A 66 -1.03 6.32 -3.68
CA GLY A 66 -2.27 5.60 -4.01
C GLY A 66 -1.92 4.24 -4.62
N LEU A 67 -2.36 3.15 -4.00
CA LEU A 67 -2.21 1.81 -4.55
C LEU A 67 -3.57 1.22 -4.92
N SER A 68 -3.61 0.52 -6.05
CA SER A 68 -4.78 -0.25 -6.47
C SER A 68 -4.35 -1.51 -7.21
N ARG A 69 -5.10 -2.59 -6.96
CA ARG A 69 -4.96 -3.85 -7.68
C ARG A 69 -6.15 -4.07 -8.58
N TYR A 70 -5.94 -4.51 -9.80
CA TYR A 70 -7.02 -4.93 -10.69
C TYR A 70 -6.62 -6.13 -11.54
N ASN A 71 -7.63 -6.78 -12.13
CA ASN A 71 -7.42 -7.81 -13.14
C ASN A 71 -7.59 -7.17 -14.52
N PRO A 72 -6.62 -7.33 -15.45
CA PRO A 72 -6.79 -6.86 -16.81
C PRO A 72 -7.94 -7.61 -17.50
N LEU A 73 -8.50 -7.02 -18.55
CA LEU A 73 -9.52 -7.66 -19.34
C LEU A 73 -8.94 -8.85 -20.14
N ARG A 74 -9.75 -9.86 -20.39
CA ARG A 74 -9.44 -10.92 -21.35
C ARG A 74 -9.45 -10.34 -22.76
N GLY A 75 -8.37 -10.55 -23.51
CA GLY A 75 -8.34 -10.11 -24.90
C GLY A 75 -9.47 -10.75 -25.71
N GLY A 76 -10.25 -9.92 -26.42
CA GLY A 76 -11.30 -10.34 -27.36
C GLY A 76 -12.71 -10.52 -26.78
N GLU A 77 -12.92 -10.35 -25.49
CA GLU A 77 -14.24 -10.32 -24.87
C GLU A 77 -14.41 -9.03 -24.07
N ASP A 78 -15.41 -8.24 -24.41
CA ASP A 78 -15.73 -7.00 -23.72
C ASP A 78 -16.13 -7.29 -22.26
N ASP A 79 -15.57 -6.52 -21.33
CA ASP A 79 -15.91 -6.48 -19.91
C ASP A 79 -15.63 -7.74 -19.07
N VAL A 80 -14.94 -8.75 -19.60
CA VAL A 80 -14.57 -9.94 -18.85
C VAL A 80 -13.16 -9.81 -18.28
N GLN A 81 -13.05 -9.78 -16.96
CA GLN A 81 -11.75 -9.76 -16.27
C GLN A 81 -11.03 -11.11 -16.39
N ASP A 82 -9.71 -11.07 -16.53
CA ASP A 82 -8.86 -12.25 -16.50
C ASP A 82 -8.46 -12.59 -15.03
N PRO A 83 -9.07 -13.62 -14.41
CA PRO A 83 -8.76 -13.95 -13.03
C PRO A 83 -7.37 -14.58 -12.85
N THR A 84 -6.69 -14.92 -13.95
CA THR A 84 -5.35 -15.50 -13.93
C THR A 84 -4.25 -14.46 -13.97
N LYS A 85 -4.61 -13.18 -14.07
CA LYS A 85 -3.69 -12.05 -14.10
C LYS A 85 -4.08 -11.04 -13.02
N ALA A 86 -3.09 -10.38 -12.49
CA ALA A 86 -3.28 -9.27 -11.56
C ALA A 86 -2.22 -8.21 -11.82
N SER A 87 -2.64 -6.95 -11.78
CA SER A 87 -1.79 -5.79 -11.97
C SER A 87 -1.85 -4.88 -10.75
N LEU A 88 -0.76 -4.19 -10.47
CA LEU A 88 -0.64 -3.16 -9.44
C LEU A 88 -0.46 -1.80 -10.13
N VAL A 89 -1.21 -0.82 -9.66
CA VAL A 89 -1.00 0.60 -10.00
C VAL A 89 -0.45 1.30 -8.79
N ILE A 90 0.53 2.17 -9.01
CA ILE A 90 1.06 3.12 -8.02
C ILE A 90 0.94 4.52 -8.58
N LEU A 91 0.28 5.40 -7.84
CA LEU A 91 0.17 6.84 -8.12
C LEU A 91 0.75 7.60 -6.93
N SER A 92 1.82 8.35 -7.14
CA SER A 92 2.34 9.27 -6.12
C SER A 92 1.41 10.47 -5.96
N GLN A 93 1.30 11.00 -4.74
CA GLN A 93 0.52 12.22 -4.51
C GLN A 93 1.05 13.37 -5.36
N THR A 94 2.37 13.51 -5.46
CA THR A 94 3.03 14.55 -6.26
C THR A 94 2.58 14.55 -7.71
N LEU A 95 2.63 13.38 -8.40
CA LEU A 95 2.19 13.28 -9.80
C LEU A 95 0.67 13.40 -9.93
N GLY A 96 -0.09 12.89 -8.95
CA GLY A 96 -1.54 13.03 -8.91
C GLY A 96 -1.98 14.49 -8.84
N ASP A 97 -1.33 15.30 -7.99
CA ASP A 97 -1.60 16.73 -7.86
C ASP A 97 -1.28 17.51 -9.15
N ILE A 98 -0.19 17.15 -9.85
CA ILE A 98 0.16 17.75 -11.15
C ILE A 98 -0.89 17.37 -12.20
N ALA A 99 -1.25 16.09 -12.28
CA ALA A 99 -2.15 15.59 -13.31
C ALA A 99 -3.58 16.12 -13.21
N VAL A 100 -4.04 16.51 -12.01
CA VAL A 100 -5.39 17.10 -11.83
C VAL A 100 -5.40 18.62 -11.98
N ASP A 101 -4.25 19.28 -11.96
CA ASP A 101 -4.16 20.72 -12.17
C ASP A 101 -4.27 21.02 -13.67
N PRO A 102 -5.33 21.74 -14.13
CA PRO A 102 -5.53 21.99 -15.55
C PRO A 102 -4.45 22.88 -16.17
N LEU A 103 -3.65 23.59 -15.35
CA LEU A 103 -2.55 24.45 -15.82
C LEU A 103 -1.23 23.70 -15.93
N LEU A 104 -1.09 22.55 -15.24
CA LEU A 104 0.16 21.76 -15.17
C LEU A 104 0.04 20.40 -15.86
N LYS A 105 -1.15 20.06 -16.35
CA LYS A 105 -1.43 18.74 -16.91
C LYS A 105 -0.57 18.44 -18.13
N ASP A 106 0.14 17.31 -18.04
CA ASP A 106 0.85 16.67 -19.15
C ASP A 106 -0.01 15.52 -19.69
N GLU A 107 -0.47 15.63 -20.95
CA GLU A 107 -1.28 14.58 -21.60
C GLU A 107 -0.42 13.54 -22.35
N ALA A 108 0.89 13.75 -22.44
CA ALA A 108 1.80 12.87 -23.16
C ALA A 108 2.32 11.71 -22.29
N HIS A 109 2.36 11.91 -20.97
CA HIS A 109 2.89 10.95 -20.03
C HIS A 109 1.86 10.51 -18.99
N GLU A 110 1.94 9.25 -18.57
CA GLU A 110 1.06 8.71 -17.54
C GLU A 110 1.54 9.09 -16.14
N PRO A 111 0.69 9.68 -15.29
CA PRO A 111 1.06 10.04 -13.93
C PRO A 111 1.16 8.85 -12.97
N HIS A 112 0.86 7.64 -13.43
CA HIS A 112 0.85 6.42 -12.64
C HIS A 112 1.75 5.34 -13.22
N SER A 113 2.31 4.52 -12.34
CA SER A 113 3.07 3.33 -12.70
C SER A 113 2.18 2.10 -12.70
N LEU A 114 2.34 1.23 -13.69
CA LEU A 114 1.61 -0.01 -13.86
C LEU A 114 2.57 -1.18 -13.98
N GLY A 115 2.35 -2.26 -13.21
CA GLY A 115 3.11 -3.50 -13.31
C GLY A 115 2.26 -4.73 -13.02
N ASN A 116 2.73 -5.89 -13.47
CA ASN A 116 2.02 -7.15 -13.25
C ASN A 116 2.66 -7.90 -12.08
N PHE A 117 1.81 -8.48 -11.22
CA PHE A 117 2.26 -9.46 -10.25
C PHE A 117 2.83 -10.70 -10.96
N VAL A 118 3.89 -11.26 -10.39
CA VAL A 118 4.50 -12.53 -10.87
C VAL A 118 3.50 -13.69 -10.78
N SER A 119 2.65 -13.67 -9.75
CA SER A 119 1.61 -14.65 -9.49
C SER A 119 0.33 -13.96 -9.03
N THR A 120 -0.82 -14.62 -9.19
CA THR A 120 -2.09 -14.16 -8.61
C THR A 120 -2.27 -14.56 -7.14
N GLU A 121 -1.39 -15.41 -6.62
CA GLU A 121 -1.35 -15.85 -5.23
C GLU A 121 0.02 -15.50 -4.62
N PRO A 122 0.08 -15.23 -3.30
CA PRO A 122 1.34 -15.05 -2.59
C PRO A 122 2.22 -16.30 -2.71
N ASP A 123 3.51 -16.10 -2.60
CA ASP A 123 4.49 -17.20 -2.52
C ASP A 123 4.47 -17.89 -1.13
N GLU A 124 5.47 -18.77 -0.87
CA GLU A 124 5.57 -19.53 0.38
C GLU A 124 5.85 -18.65 1.61
N ASP A 125 6.36 -17.43 1.38
CA ASP A 125 6.64 -16.43 2.40
C ASP A 125 5.52 -15.38 2.53
N ASP A 126 4.33 -15.65 1.96
CA ASP A 126 3.19 -14.74 1.92
C ASP A 126 3.48 -13.41 1.19
N VAL A 127 4.36 -13.43 0.20
CA VAL A 127 4.80 -12.25 -0.55
C VAL A 127 4.24 -12.24 -1.98
N CYS A 128 3.74 -11.08 -2.37
CA CYS A 128 3.33 -10.79 -3.73
C CYS A 128 4.32 -9.81 -4.36
N THR A 129 4.94 -10.19 -5.47
CA THR A 129 6.01 -9.44 -6.12
C THR A 129 5.57 -8.85 -7.45
N VAL A 130 5.91 -7.58 -7.68
CA VAL A 130 5.86 -6.87 -8.97
C VAL A 130 7.29 -6.43 -9.30
N PRO A 131 8.00 -7.12 -10.22
CA PRO A 131 9.42 -6.89 -10.46
C PRO A 131 9.73 -5.51 -11.02
N THR A 132 8.90 -5.05 -11.96
CA THR A 132 9.04 -3.77 -12.65
C THR A 132 7.67 -3.18 -12.94
N LEU A 133 7.60 -1.85 -12.90
CA LEU A 133 6.42 -1.09 -13.33
C LEU A 133 6.83 -0.14 -14.47
N SER A 134 5.84 0.32 -15.26
CA SER A 134 6.06 1.42 -16.19
C SER A 134 6.50 2.68 -15.42
N ALA A 135 7.27 3.55 -16.07
CA ALA A 135 7.55 4.85 -15.48
C ALA A 135 6.24 5.66 -15.33
N ALA A 136 6.13 6.38 -14.23
CA ALA A 136 5.15 7.45 -14.04
C ALA A 136 5.88 8.78 -14.20
N GLU A 137 5.37 9.68 -15.03
CA GLU A 137 6.11 10.88 -15.40
C GLU A 137 5.15 12.04 -15.67
N GLN A 138 5.58 13.25 -15.35
CA GLN A 138 4.92 14.48 -15.77
C GLN A 138 5.98 15.50 -16.17
N GLU A 139 5.84 16.03 -17.38
CA GLU A 139 6.72 17.06 -17.95
C GLU A 139 5.88 18.28 -18.32
N VAL A 140 6.09 19.38 -17.63
CA VAL A 140 5.37 20.64 -17.83
C VAL A 140 6.37 21.71 -18.26
N PRO A 141 6.22 22.29 -19.45
CA PRO A 141 7.12 23.34 -19.92
C PRO A 141 7.02 24.61 -19.08
N ALA A 142 8.09 25.39 -19.04
CA ALA A 142 8.08 26.69 -18.38
C ALA A 142 6.99 27.59 -18.94
N MET A 143 6.21 28.23 -18.05
CA MET A 143 5.13 29.15 -18.43
C MET A 143 5.25 30.47 -17.67
N GLY A 144 5.50 31.56 -18.40
CA GLY A 144 5.64 32.88 -17.79
C GLY A 144 6.82 32.94 -16.82
N ALA A 145 6.54 33.12 -15.52
CA ALA A 145 7.55 33.14 -14.45
C ALA A 145 7.74 31.76 -13.78
N SER A 146 6.96 30.75 -14.15
CA SER A 146 7.06 29.41 -13.60
C SER A 146 8.14 28.61 -14.34
N GLU A 147 9.00 27.93 -13.58
CA GLU A 147 10.01 27.06 -14.14
C GLU A 147 9.38 25.79 -14.73
N ALA A 148 10.12 25.12 -15.63
CA ALA A 148 9.72 23.80 -16.11
C ALA A 148 9.73 22.77 -14.98
N ILE A 149 8.82 21.81 -15.06
CA ILE A 149 8.73 20.68 -14.13
C ILE A 149 8.95 19.42 -14.93
N HIS A 150 9.89 18.57 -14.51
CA HIS A 150 10.05 17.23 -15.00
C HIS A 150 10.22 16.30 -13.81
N ILE A 151 9.17 15.56 -13.46
CA ILE A 151 9.17 14.62 -12.35
C ILE A 151 8.86 13.22 -12.85
N LYS A 152 9.73 12.25 -12.51
CA LYS A 152 9.63 10.86 -12.93
C LYS A 152 9.87 9.90 -11.78
N TYR A 153 9.03 8.86 -11.71
CA TYR A 153 9.12 7.74 -10.77
C TYR A 153 9.31 6.44 -11.56
N GLU A 154 10.36 5.70 -11.27
CA GLU A 154 10.64 4.39 -11.84
C GLU A 154 10.72 3.36 -10.71
N TRP A 155 9.68 2.54 -10.60
CA TRP A 155 9.53 1.55 -9.55
C TRP A 155 10.04 0.19 -9.97
N SER A 156 10.73 -0.50 -9.05
CA SER A 156 11.15 -1.89 -9.21
C SER A 156 11.13 -2.65 -7.89
N ASN A 157 11.14 -3.99 -7.97
CA ASN A 157 11.18 -4.87 -6.81
C ASN A 157 10.08 -4.57 -5.78
N VAL A 158 8.89 -4.17 -6.24
CA VAL A 158 7.76 -3.89 -5.34
C VAL A 158 7.24 -5.21 -4.80
N ARG A 159 7.19 -5.34 -3.49
CA ARG A 159 6.73 -6.53 -2.76
C ARG A 159 5.70 -6.12 -1.72
N LEU A 160 4.62 -6.90 -1.61
CA LEU A 160 3.55 -6.70 -0.63
C LEU A 160 3.43 -7.95 0.23
N HIS A 161 3.30 -7.77 1.54
CA HIS A 161 2.98 -8.85 2.47
C HIS A 161 1.47 -9.10 2.44
N VAL A 162 1.06 -10.31 2.06
CA VAL A 162 -0.36 -10.64 1.82
C VAL A 162 -0.76 -11.90 2.55
N THR A 163 -1.33 -11.73 3.73
CA THR A 163 -1.96 -12.78 4.53
C THR A 163 -3.41 -12.41 4.83
N ALA A 164 -4.15 -13.31 5.48
CA ALA A 164 -5.50 -12.99 5.98
C ALA A 164 -5.49 -11.83 7.03
N ALA A 165 -4.41 -11.73 7.82
CA ALA A 165 -4.22 -10.66 8.81
C ALA A 165 -3.70 -9.36 8.20
N TYR A 166 -2.93 -9.46 7.11
CA TYR A 166 -2.30 -8.32 6.42
C TYR A 166 -2.61 -8.37 4.92
N PRO A 167 -3.82 -7.99 4.48
CA PRO A 167 -4.23 -8.12 3.08
C PRO A 167 -3.57 -7.04 2.19
N GLY A 168 -2.24 -7.12 2.03
CA GLY A 168 -1.47 -6.16 1.22
C GLY A 168 -1.38 -4.77 1.85
N THR A 169 -1.27 -4.69 3.18
CA THR A 169 -1.23 -3.41 3.93
C THR A 169 0.19 -2.91 4.19
N GLN A 170 1.19 -3.71 3.85
CA GLN A 170 2.61 -3.40 4.01
C GLN A 170 3.33 -3.66 2.68
N MET A 171 4.17 -2.73 2.28
CA MET A 171 4.96 -2.85 1.06
C MET A 171 6.40 -2.45 1.27
N VAL A 172 7.27 -2.97 0.41
CA VAL A 172 8.61 -2.44 0.15
C VAL A 172 8.84 -2.35 -1.36
N GLY A 173 9.80 -1.54 -1.76
CA GLY A 173 10.20 -1.44 -3.17
C GLY A 173 11.44 -0.59 -3.34
N ASP A 174 11.93 -0.55 -4.56
CA ASP A 174 12.99 0.34 -5.01
C ASP A 174 12.38 1.43 -5.89
N LEU A 175 12.82 2.66 -5.68
CA LEU A 175 12.42 3.83 -6.47
C LEU A 175 13.66 4.50 -7.03
N THR A 176 13.67 4.76 -8.34
CA THR A 176 14.52 5.80 -8.93
C THR A 176 13.63 7.01 -9.20
N TYR A 177 13.97 8.12 -8.56
CA TYR A 177 13.24 9.38 -8.65
C TYR A 177 14.07 10.41 -9.40
N THR A 178 13.44 11.10 -10.33
CA THR A 178 14.04 12.22 -11.05
C THR A 178 13.19 13.46 -10.83
N ASN A 179 13.85 14.58 -10.51
CA ASN A 179 13.26 15.92 -10.54
C ASN A 179 14.21 16.84 -11.30
N ASN A 180 13.81 17.23 -12.50
CA ASN A 180 14.63 17.95 -13.47
C ASN A 180 15.99 17.25 -13.67
N ASP A 181 17.09 17.92 -13.37
CA ASP A 181 18.45 17.39 -13.54
C ASP A 181 18.94 16.48 -12.39
N CYS A 182 18.13 16.32 -11.33
CA CYS A 182 18.49 15.49 -10.19
C CYS A 182 17.86 14.10 -10.30
N THR A 183 18.68 13.06 -10.18
CA THR A 183 18.21 11.67 -10.10
C THR A 183 18.83 10.98 -8.89
N ALA A 184 18.01 10.29 -8.10
CA ALA A 184 18.44 9.53 -6.93
C ALA A 184 17.64 8.24 -6.75
N SER A 185 18.25 7.25 -6.09
CA SER A 185 17.62 5.96 -5.81
C SER A 185 17.33 5.80 -4.32
N TYR A 186 16.16 5.26 -4.05
CA TYR A 186 15.64 5.08 -2.70
C TYR A 186 15.18 3.62 -2.48
N SER A 187 15.30 3.16 -1.23
CA SER A 187 14.52 2.02 -0.74
C SER A 187 13.26 2.56 -0.09
N VAL A 188 12.14 1.95 -0.40
CA VAL A 188 10.82 2.43 0.03
C VAL A 188 10.16 1.43 0.97
N THR A 189 9.57 1.93 2.06
CA THR A 189 8.61 1.18 2.89
C THR A 189 7.27 1.89 2.87
N GLY A 190 6.17 1.15 2.74
CA GLY A 190 4.82 1.70 2.71
C GLY A 190 3.89 1.00 3.70
N LEU A 191 3.03 1.77 4.35
CA LEU A 191 2.03 1.32 5.32
C LEU A 191 0.64 1.82 4.95
N TRP A 192 -0.33 0.90 4.91
CA TRP A 192 -1.74 1.22 4.75
C TRP A 192 -2.50 1.06 6.08
N PRO A 193 -3.46 1.94 6.36
CA PRO A 193 -3.79 3.17 5.63
C PRO A 193 -2.77 4.28 5.90
N ALA A 194 -2.67 5.25 4.97
CA ALA A 194 -1.94 6.48 5.23
C ALA A 194 -2.63 7.26 6.36
N VAL A 195 -1.91 7.49 7.44
CA VAL A 195 -2.40 8.23 8.60
C VAL A 195 -1.49 9.41 8.85
N SER A 196 -2.06 10.62 8.88
CA SER A 196 -1.31 11.79 9.30
C SER A 196 -1.10 11.78 10.81
N CYS A 197 0.12 12.05 11.23
CA CYS A 197 0.47 12.31 12.62
C CYS A 197 0.80 13.79 12.88
N ALA A 198 0.29 14.69 12.04
CA ALA A 198 0.41 16.14 12.23
C ALA A 198 -0.48 16.60 13.39
N GLY A 199 0.10 16.78 14.57
CA GLY A 199 -0.48 17.53 15.67
C GLY A 199 -0.29 19.04 15.49
N LYS A 200 -0.63 19.82 16.53
CA LYS A 200 -0.42 21.27 16.57
C LYS A 200 0.33 21.67 17.83
N ASP A 201 1.33 22.53 17.67
CA ASP A 201 1.99 23.19 18.80
C ASP A 201 1.11 24.32 19.39
N ALA A 202 1.61 24.99 20.43
CA ALA A 202 0.91 26.10 21.09
C ALA A 202 0.68 27.31 20.17
N ASN A 203 1.40 27.40 19.05
CA ASN A 203 1.28 28.47 18.05
C ASN A 203 0.40 28.05 16.86
N GLY A 204 -0.07 26.80 16.84
CA GLY A 204 -0.90 26.23 15.77
C GLY A 204 -0.10 25.66 14.59
N ASN A 205 1.23 25.58 14.68
CA ASN A 205 2.07 24.98 13.65
C ASN A 205 1.95 23.44 13.69
N ALA A 206 2.07 22.80 12.52
CA ALA A 206 2.10 21.36 12.43
C ALA A 206 3.39 20.81 13.08
N VAL A 207 3.22 19.83 13.97
CA VAL A 207 4.32 19.11 14.64
C VAL A 207 3.97 17.62 14.70
N ALA A 208 5.00 16.78 14.77
CA ALA A 208 4.80 15.35 14.92
C ALA A 208 4.12 15.01 16.26
N ASP A 209 2.99 14.32 16.21
CA ASP A 209 2.28 13.75 17.35
C ASP A 209 2.22 12.22 17.23
N PRO A 210 3.14 11.48 17.88
CA PRO A 210 3.16 10.02 17.81
C PRO A 210 1.88 9.34 18.30
N ALA A 211 1.10 10.01 19.17
CA ALA A 211 -0.14 9.44 19.69
C ALA A 211 -1.20 9.26 18.59
N LEU A 212 -1.13 10.01 17.49
CA LEU A 212 -2.04 9.88 16.35
C LEU A 212 -1.81 8.58 15.56
N CYS A 213 -0.67 7.92 15.73
CA CYS A 213 -0.38 6.62 15.11
C CYS A 213 -0.91 5.44 15.94
N ASP A 214 -1.38 5.65 17.18
CA ASP A 214 -1.87 4.55 18.02
C ASP A 214 -3.16 3.96 17.42
N PRO A 215 -3.18 2.63 17.14
CA PRO A 215 -4.37 1.97 16.62
C PRO A 215 -5.52 1.90 17.63
N VAL A 216 -5.24 2.13 18.92
CA VAL A 216 -6.24 2.06 20.00
C VAL A 216 -6.82 3.45 20.29
N ALA A 217 -8.15 3.51 20.41
CA ALA A 217 -8.83 4.73 20.86
C ALA A 217 -8.42 5.12 22.28
N ASP A 218 -8.27 6.42 22.52
CA ASP A 218 -8.06 6.99 23.85
C ASP A 218 -8.98 8.22 24.04
N PRO A 219 -10.25 8.01 24.41
CA PRO A 219 -11.20 9.09 24.61
C PRO A 219 -10.79 10.06 25.72
N ALA A 220 -10.00 9.62 26.71
CA ALA A 220 -9.52 10.47 27.79
C ALA A 220 -8.49 11.49 27.27
N ALA A 221 -7.71 11.13 26.25
CA ALA A 221 -6.80 12.03 25.54
C ALA A 221 -7.45 12.72 24.32
N GLY A 222 -8.78 12.67 24.18
CA GLY A 222 -9.50 13.29 23.07
C GLY A 222 -9.51 12.51 21.75
N ARG A 223 -8.96 11.28 21.73
CA ARG A 223 -8.97 10.40 20.55
C ARG A 223 -10.13 9.40 20.63
N ALA A 224 -11.27 9.77 20.08
CA ALA A 224 -12.49 8.94 20.10
C ALA A 224 -12.35 7.62 19.31
N THR A 225 -11.42 7.57 18.33
CA THR A 225 -11.12 6.40 17.50
C THR A 225 -9.62 6.15 17.47
N GLY A 226 -9.20 4.93 17.16
CA GLY A 226 -7.81 4.63 16.82
C GLY A 226 -7.45 5.12 15.40
N SER A 227 -6.18 5.01 15.05
CA SER A 227 -5.63 5.45 13.76
C SER A 227 -6.15 4.67 12.55
N GLY A 228 -6.73 3.48 12.75
CA GLY A 228 -7.11 2.56 11.67
C GLY A 228 -5.96 1.67 11.18
N ILE A 229 -4.74 1.90 11.65
CA ILE A 229 -3.60 1.00 11.42
C ILE A 229 -3.88 -0.34 12.13
N ASN A 230 -3.46 -1.45 11.53
CA ASN A 230 -3.61 -2.76 12.15
C ASN A 230 -2.93 -2.78 13.55
N PRO A 231 -3.66 -3.15 14.62
CA PRO A 231 -3.12 -3.16 15.99
C PRO A 231 -1.87 -4.00 16.20
N ASP A 232 -1.69 -5.07 15.41
CA ASP A 232 -0.51 -5.94 15.48
C ASP A 232 0.78 -5.23 15.02
N LEU A 233 0.64 -4.07 14.37
CA LEU A 233 1.76 -3.24 13.91
C LEU A 233 2.14 -2.13 14.91
N LYS A 234 1.46 -2.01 16.06
CA LYS A 234 1.66 -0.90 17.01
C LYS A 234 3.12 -0.62 17.33
N GLU A 235 3.91 -1.66 17.61
CA GLU A 235 5.33 -1.54 17.99
C GLU A 235 6.27 -1.33 16.78
N ARG A 236 5.72 -1.39 15.56
CA ARG A 236 6.47 -1.26 14.29
C ARG A 236 6.14 0.01 13.54
N VAL A 237 5.30 0.87 14.11
CA VAL A 237 4.86 2.13 13.50
C VAL A 237 5.29 3.31 14.36
N ALA A 238 5.79 4.35 13.72
CA ALA A 238 6.13 5.61 14.36
C ALA A 238 5.67 6.78 13.50
N CYS A 239 5.47 7.93 14.15
CA CYS A 239 5.29 9.20 13.45
C CYS A 239 6.64 9.64 12.89
N ASP A 240 6.73 9.83 11.58
CA ASP A 240 7.89 10.42 10.94
C ASP A 240 7.76 11.95 11.02
N PRO A 241 8.73 12.65 11.65
CA PRO A 241 8.61 14.09 11.87
C PRO A 241 8.80 14.93 10.61
N ASP A 242 9.44 14.38 9.58
CA ASP A 242 9.77 15.10 8.36
C ASP A 242 8.58 15.13 7.38
N ILE A 243 7.83 14.02 7.32
CA ILE A 243 6.67 13.89 6.42
C ILE A 243 5.32 13.91 7.16
N LEU A 244 5.33 13.92 8.50
CA LEU A 244 4.15 13.93 9.38
C LEU A 244 3.14 12.81 9.08
N LEU A 245 3.66 11.63 8.74
CA LEU A 245 2.90 10.42 8.48
C LEU A 245 3.32 9.30 9.44
N CYS A 246 2.38 8.42 9.77
CA CYS A 246 2.67 7.17 10.47
C CYS A 246 3.29 6.17 9.50
N VAL A 247 4.53 5.78 9.75
CA VAL A 247 5.32 4.92 8.86
C VAL A 247 5.84 3.68 9.58
N LEU A 248 6.21 2.66 8.81
CA LEU A 248 6.94 1.51 9.35
C LEU A 248 8.35 1.93 9.77
N THR A 249 8.78 1.52 10.97
CA THR A 249 10.13 1.80 11.51
C THR A 249 11.20 0.95 10.82
N ALA A 250 10.82 -0.17 10.23
CA ALA A 250 11.67 -1.07 9.45
C ALA A 250 10.82 -1.89 8.47
N PRO A 251 11.43 -2.44 7.39
CA PRO A 251 10.75 -3.39 6.54
C PRO A 251 10.20 -4.59 7.35
N PRO A 252 9.01 -5.10 7.03
CA PRO A 252 8.50 -6.35 7.61
C PRO A 252 9.47 -7.51 7.39
N ASP A 253 9.54 -8.47 8.33
CA ASP A 253 10.47 -9.60 8.23
C ASP A 253 10.23 -10.45 6.96
N ALA A 254 8.96 -10.63 6.57
CA ALA A 254 8.59 -11.29 5.33
C ALA A 254 9.05 -10.54 4.06
N LEU A 255 9.38 -9.25 4.16
CA LEU A 255 9.78 -8.41 3.02
C LEU A 255 11.27 -8.00 3.05
N LYS A 256 12.07 -8.60 3.94
CA LYS A 256 13.53 -8.36 4.03
C LYS A 256 14.33 -9.04 2.93
#